data_919877bc4a9d68e2504a9f33882a911b
#
_entry.id   919877bc4a9d68e2504a9f33882a911b
#
_cell.length_a   1.000
_cell.length_b   1.000
_cell.length_c   1.000
_cell.angle_alpha   90.00
_cell.angle_beta   90.00
_cell.angle_gamma   90.00
#
_symmetry.space_group_name_H-M   'P 1'
#
loop_
_entity.id
_entity.type
_entity.pdbx_description
1 polymer ?
#
loop_
_entity_poly.entity_id
_entity_poly.type
_entity_poly.pdbx_seq_one_letter_code
_entity_poly.pdbx_strand_id
1 'polypeptide(L)'
;MFDALHEANAVKVEVAGKRVLVLIDPSKQLQLNTTEVALACSPRALGADALVRCLYTQYVPGTARLLELAPQAEWFIEAYAPDGAVLDVSGELLVASACALVEQALVKAPIDFATRAGVRSVSKLDNVWSVAGQPINYARPALAAQAGMDSAVNLQGTTYGSLGLQVPQTLNVVAQSEIDQSTQTFSGAGDWALLVSSQTTNYLTHIYTHLVPNQAQNTASAPWPSQLALAAGGAMYCWLSPQIAALADVSDSNVAETSDAAETSDAPSDYLVKIADHDLAVHLDGNPFAGERALISMRANVVAQAMLF
;
A
#
# COMPACT_ATOMS: atom_id res chain seq x y z
N MET A 1 -6.84 24.91 -21.64
CA MET A 1 -6.17 25.89 -21.16
C MET A 1 -5.30 25.33 -20.10
N PHE A 2 -4.14 24.92 -20.54
CA PHE A 2 -3.17 24.22 -19.72
C PHE A 2 -1.94 25.14 -19.55
N ASP A 3 -2.17 26.39 -19.09
CA ASP A 3 -1.07 27.38 -19.06
C ASP A 3 0.07 26.96 -18.12
N ALA A 4 -0.22 26.16 -17.08
CA ALA A 4 0.80 25.73 -16.14
C ALA A 4 1.48 24.39 -16.51
N LEU A 5 0.90 23.63 -17.44
CA LEU A 5 1.46 22.35 -17.88
C LEU A 5 2.29 22.48 -19.16
N HIS A 6 2.43 23.69 -19.69
CA HIS A 6 3.27 23.96 -20.86
C HIS A 6 4.71 23.57 -20.58
N GLU A 7 5.28 22.73 -21.44
CA GLU A 7 6.66 22.22 -21.38
C GLU A 7 6.96 21.21 -20.27
N ALA A 8 5.93 20.60 -19.63
CA ALA A 8 6.16 19.55 -18.65
C ALA A 8 6.33 18.17 -19.32
N ASN A 9 7.36 17.44 -18.92
CA ASN A 9 7.48 16.03 -19.25
C ASN A 9 6.50 15.22 -18.37
N ALA A 10 5.51 14.62 -19.01
CA ALA A 10 4.51 13.78 -18.39
C ALA A 10 4.70 12.33 -18.82
N VAL A 11 4.80 11.43 -17.87
CA VAL A 11 4.91 9.99 -18.09
C VAL A 11 3.73 9.31 -17.43
N LYS A 12 2.96 8.55 -18.18
CA LYS A 12 1.87 7.74 -17.65
C LYS A 12 2.37 6.33 -17.38
N VAL A 13 2.27 5.92 -16.13
CA VAL A 13 2.74 4.62 -15.64
C VAL A 13 1.56 3.81 -15.13
N GLU A 14 1.51 2.53 -15.50
CA GLU A 14 0.61 1.56 -14.91
C GLU A 14 1.36 0.72 -13.88
N VAL A 15 0.83 0.67 -12.67
CA VAL A 15 1.42 -0.02 -11.52
C VAL A 15 0.33 -0.56 -10.62
N ALA A 16 0.34 -1.86 -10.33
CA ALA A 16 -0.65 -2.53 -9.46
C ALA A 16 -2.11 -2.13 -9.82
N GLY A 17 -2.44 -2.06 -11.12
CA GLY A 17 -3.77 -1.71 -11.61
C GLY A 17 -4.13 -0.23 -11.56
N LYS A 18 -3.24 0.63 -11.09
CA LYS A 18 -3.42 2.08 -11.09
C LYS A 18 -2.67 2.72 -12.25
N ARG A 19 -3.30 3.70 -12.88
CA ARG A 19 -2.70 4.57 -13.89
C ARG A 19 -2.27 5.87 -13.21
N VAL A 20 -0.97 6.06 -13.09
CA VAL A 20 -0.38 7.23 -12.44
C VAL A 20 0.22 8.14 -13.49
N LEU A 21 -0.17 9.41 -13.46
CA LEU A 21 0.47 10.45 -14.28
C LEU A 21 1.61 11.06 -13.48
N VAL A 22 2.83 10.88 -13.94
CA VAL A 22 4.04 11.41 -13.31
C VAL A 22 4.50 12.65 -14.08
N LEU A 23 4.47 13.81 -13.42
CA LEU A 23 5.04 15.06 -13.91
C LEU A 23 6.45 15.23 -13.38
N ILE A 24 7.41 15.41 -14.28
CA ILE A 24 8.81 15.65 -13.93
C ILE A 24 9.04 17.15 -14.01
N ASP A 25 9.12 17.79 -12.85
CA ASP A 25 9.29 19.23 -12.70
C ASP A 25 10.41 19.56 -11.69
N PRO A 26 11.66 19.29 -12.04
CA PRO A 26 12.80 19.35 -11.10
C PRO A 26 12.90 20.69 -10.37
N SER A 27 12.66 21.78 -11.07
CA SER A 27 12.87 23.16 -10.58
C SER A 27 11.61 23.77 -9.96
N LYS A 28 10.52 23.01 -9.82
CA LYS A 28 9.24 23.51 -9.28
C LYS A 28 8.65 24.70 -10.05
N GLN A 29 8.74 24.64 -11.37
CA GLN A 29 8.26 25.74 -12.21
C GLN A 29 6.76 25.68 -12.49
N LEU A 30 6.18 24.48 -12.45
CA LEU A 30 4.75 24.29 -12.69
C LEU A 30 3.94 24.79 -11.49
N GLN A 31 2.94 25.60 -11.79
CA GLN A 31 1.95 26.04 -10.79
C GLN A 31 0.69 25.19 -10.93
N LEU A 32 0.68 24.03 -10.25
CA LEU A 32 -0.46 23.13 -10.27
C LEU A 32 -1.56 23.65 -9.34
N ASN A 33 -2.76 23.81 -9.87
CA ASN A 33 -3.97 24.03 -9.09
C ASN A 33 -4.92 22.81 -9.21
N THR A 34 -5.92 22.74 -8.37
CA THR A 34 -6.87 21.61 -8.31
C THR A 34 -7.60 21.38 -9.63
N THR A 35 -7.92 22.45 -10.38
CA THR A 35 -8.60 22.35 -11.66
C THR A 35 -7.71 21.71 -12.74
N GLU A 36 -6.43 22.07 -12.76
CA GLU A 36 -5.46 21.51 -13.71
C GLU A 36 -5.18 20.04 -13.42
N VAL A 37 -5.05 19.67 -12.14
CA VAL A 37 -4.93 18.26 -11.72
C VAL A 37 -6.16 17.46 -12.14
N ALA A 38 -7.36 17.96 -11.85
CA ALA A 38 -8.61 17.30 -12.20
C ALA A 38 -8.75 17.15 -13.74
N LEU A 39 -8.34 18.16 -14.49
CA LEU A 39 -8.38 18.10 -15.95
C LEU A 39 -7.37 17.07 -16.49
N ALA A 40 -6.13 17.07 -15.99
CA ALA A 40 -5.09 16.12 -16.42
C ALA A 40 -5.48 14.67 -16.11
N CYS A 41 -6.07 14.41 -14.94
CA CYS A 41 -6.54 13.08 -14.54
C CYS A 41 -7.83 12.64 -15.23
N SER A 42 -8.58 13.56 -15.85
CA SER A 42 -9.88 13.23 -16.45
C SER A 42 -9.76 12.16 -17.56
N PRO A 43 -10.76 11.30 -17.74
CA PRO A 43 -10.79 10.31 -18.83
C PRO A 43 -10.75 10.95 -20.24
N ARG A 44 -11.17 12.22 -20.34
CA ARG A 44 -11.14 12.98 -21.61
C ARG A 44 -9.78 13.57 -21.94
N ALA A 45 -8.85 13.59 -20.97
CA ALA A 45 -7.47 14.01 -21.15
C ALA A 45 -6.54 12.79 -21.04
N LEU A 46 -5.70 12.73 -20.01
CA LEU A 46 -4.72 11.64 -19.86
C LEU A 46 -5.29 10.42 -19.11
N GLY A 47 -6.39 10.56 -18.38
CA GLY A 47 -7.11 9.48 -17.72
C GLY A 47 -6.25 8.76 -16.71
N ALA A 48 -5.94 9.40 -15.57
CA ALA A 48 -5.12 8.84 -14.52
C ALA A 48 -5.90 8.74 -13.19
N ASP A 49 -5.53 7.77 -12.38
CA ASP A 49 -6.14 7.52 -11.06
C ASP A 49 -5.44 8.35 -9.97
N ALA A 50 -4.26 8.88 -10.26
CA ALA A 50 -3.52 9.85 -9.44
C ALA A 50 -2.54 10.64 -10.31
N LEU A 51 -2.16 11.83 -9.84
CA LEU A 51 -1.07 12.62 -10.39
C LEU A 51 0.06 12.70 -9.36
N VAL A 52 1.28 12.46 -9.81
CA VAL A 52 2.49 12.62 -9.01
C VAL A 52 3.36 13.67 -9.64
N ARG A 53 3.97 14.53 -8.83
CA ARG A 53 4.96 15.51 -9.23
C ARG A 53 6.31 15.17 -8.61
N CYS A 54 7.32 15.01 -9.45
CA CYS A 54 8.70 14.77 -9.03
C CYS A 54 9.49 16.08 -9.08
N LEU A 55 10.01 16.49 -7.95
CA LEU A 55 10.75 17.74 -7.72
C LEU A 55 12.15 17.44 -7.19
N TYR A 56 13.13 18.29 -7.45
CA TYR A 56 14.34 18.21 -6.64
C TYR A 56 14.04 18.67 -5.22
N THR A 57 14.46 17.86 -4.24
CA THR A 57 14.21 18.09 -2.80
C THR A 57 14.69 19.47 -2.33
N GLN A 58 15.79 19.97 -2.87
CA GLN A 58 16.32 21.28 -2.53
C GLN A 58 15.41 22.48 -2.86
N TYR A 59 14.45 22.31 -3.78
CA TYR A 59 13.49 23.36 -4.13
C TYR A 59 12.18 23.28 -3.35
N VAL A 60 12.06 22.30 -2.45
CA VAL A 60 10.87 22.14 -1.60
C VAL A 60 11.11 22.80 -0.24
N PRO A 61 10.30 23.78 0.15
CA PRO A 61 10.45 24.44 1.45
C PRO A 61 10.36 23.44 2.62
N GLY A 62 11.26 23.60 3.60
CA GLY A 62 11.25 22.78 4.82
C GLY A 62 12.00 21.44 4.71
N THR A 63 12.60 21.10 3.58
CA THR A 63 13.33 19.85 3.38
C THR A 63 14.82 19.89 3.71
N ALA A 64 15.36 21.03 4.11
CA ALA A 64 16.80 21.19 4.39
C ALA A 64 17.34 20.15 5.39
N ARG A 65 16.62 19.96 6.52
CA ARG A 65 17.00 18.96 7.52
C ARG A 65 16.94 17.51 6.99
N LEU A 66 16.01 17.25 6.09
CA LEU A 66 15.87 15.93 5.47
C LEU A 66 17.06 15.63 4.56
N LEU A 67 17.51 16.62 3.77
CA LEU A 67 18.72 16.51 2.94
C LEU A 67 20.01 16.39 3.74
N GLU A 68 20.09 17.02 4.92
CA GLU A 68 21.22 16.83 5.83
C GLU A 68 21.32 15.38 6.33
N LEU A 69 20.17 14.74 6.61
CA LEU A 69 20.11 13.36 7.12
C LEU A 69 20.18 12.31 6.01
N ALA A 70 19.71 12.63 4.83
CA ALA A 70 19.63 11.72 3.68
C ALA A 70 19.95 12.49 2.38
N PRO A 71 21.21 12.86 2.13
CA PRO A 71 21.61 13.65 0.96
C PRO A 71 21.34 12.95 -0.37
N GLN A 72 21.22 11.61 -0.36
CA GLN A 72 20.90 10.81 -1.54
C GLN A 72 19.42 10.92 -1.97
N ALA A 73 18.53 11.44 -1.10
CA ALA A 73 17.11 11.64 -1.43
C ALA A 73 16.90 12.95 -2.22
N GLU A 74 17.52 13.00 -3.40
CA GLU A 74 17.51 14.20 -4.26
C GLU A 74 16.12 14.53 -4.82
N TRP A 75 15.23 13.55 -4.94
CA TRP A 75 13.90 13.71 -5.50
C TRP A 75 12.84 13.71 -4.41
N PHE A 76 11.99 14.73 -4.42
CA PHE A 76 10.82 14.86 -3.56
C PHE A 76 9.55 14.52 -4.35
N ILE A 77 8.65 13.78 -3.73
CA ILE A 77 7.40 13.34 -4.33
C ILE A 77 6.21 14.08 -3.69
N GLU A 78 5.45 14.77 -4.52
CA GLU A 78 4.11 15.28 -4.21
C GLU A 78 3.07 14.45 -4.96
N ALA A 79 1.96 14.12 -4.30
CA ALA A 79 0.90 13.31 -4.90
C ALA A 79 -0.46 13.97 -4.75
N TYR A 80 -1.32 13.79 -5.75
CA TYR A 80 -2.63 14.40 -5.85
C TYR A 80 -3.67 13.37 -6.34
N ALA A 81 -4.85 13.39 -5.72
CA ALA A 81 -6.02 12.69 -6.21
C ALA A 81 -6.58 13.35 -7.47
N PRO A 82 -7.45 12.67 -8.23
CA PRO A 82 -8.04 13.24 -9.45
C PRO A 82 -8.84 14.53 -9.24
N ASP A 83 -9.30 14.80 -8.03
CA ASP A 83 -9.99 16.04 -7.65
C ASP A 83 -9.03 17.17 -7.22
N GLY A 84 -7.73 16.91 -7.23
CA GLY A 84 -6.68 17.83 -6.82
C GLY A 84 -6.38 17.84 -5.31
N ALA A 85 -7.03 16.99 -4.53
CA ALA A 85 -6.69 16.82 -3.11
C ALA A 85 -5.29 16.22 -2.98
N VAL A 86 -4.54 16.69 -1.99
CA VAL A 86 -3.20 16.17 -1.70
C VAL A 86 -3.32 14.79 -1.09
N LEU A 87 -2.53 13.84 -1.61
CA LEU A 87 -2.45 12.47 -1.13
C LEU A 87 -1.17 12.22 -0.32
N ASP A 88 -1.26 11.29 0.61
CA ASP A 88 -0.08 10.63 1.14
C ASP A 88 0.55 9.75 0.06
N VAL A 89 1.88 9.75 0.01
CA VAL A 89 2.61 9.02 -1.02
C VAL A 89 2.62 7.53 -0.69
N SER A 90 1.80 6.77 -1.41
CA SER A 90 1.77 5.30 -1.31
C SER A 90 2.96 4.66 -2.04
N GLY A 91 3.18 3.37 -1.80
CA GLY A 91 4.26 2.64 -2.48
C GLY A 91 4.07 2.57 -3.99
N GLU A 92 2.84 2.44 -4.49
CA GLU A 92 2.54 2.45 -5.92
C GLU A 92 2.96 3.77 -6.57
N LEU A 93 2.71 4.89 -5.89
CA LEU A 93 3.08 6.21 -6.39
C LEU A 93 4.60 6.39 -6.42
N LEU A 94 5.32 5.85 -5.43
CA LEU A 94 6.79 5.82 -5.44
C LEU A 94 7.34 4.96 -6.58
N VAL A 95 6.78 3.77 -6.79
CA VAL A 95 7.19 2.88 -7.89
C VAL A 95 6.89 3.53 -9.24
N ALA A 96 5.73 4.17 -9.41
CA ALA A 96 5.42 4.91 -10.63
C ALA A 96 6.42 6.04 -10.89
N SER A 97 6.78 6.80 -9.85
CA SER A 97 7.79 7.87 -9.92
C SER A 97 9.16 7.32 -10.31
N ALA A 98 9.59 6.24 -9.66
CA ALA A 98 10.87 5.58 -9.96
C ALA A 98 10.92 5.06 -11.40
N CYS A 99 9.84 4.40 -11.84
CA CYS A 99 9.72 3.91 -13.21
C CYS A 99 9.84 5.05 -14.23
N ALA A 100 9.13 6.16 -14.02
CA ALA A 100 9.17 7.32 -14.92
C ALA A 100 10.57 7.96 -14.96
N LEU A 101 11.21 8.18 -13.81
CA LEU A 101 12.53 8.80 -13.75
C LEU A 101 13.63 7.92 -14.36
N VAL A 102 13.56 6.60 -14.16
CA VAL A 102 14.51 5.65 -14.79
C VAL A 102 14.30 5.60 -16.31
N GLU A 103 13.06 5.57 -16.77
CA GLU A 103 12.75 5.56 -18.21
C GLU A 103 13.23 6.83 -18.92
N GLN A 104 13.19 7.97 -18.21
CA GLN A 104 13.75 9.24 -18.71
C GLN A 104 15.27 9.35 -18.51
N ALA A 105 15.94 8.30 -18.07
CA ALA A 105 17.38 8.24 -17.78
C ALA A 105 17.88 9.33 -16.80
N LEU A 106 17.00 9.82 -15.91
CA LEU A 106 17.32 10.84 -14.93
C LEU A 106 17.96 10.24 -13.67
N VAL A 107 17.65 9.00 -13.36
CA VAL A 107 18.16 8.27 -12.19
C VAL A 107 18.41 6.79 -12.52
N LYS A 108 19.09 6.09 -11.61
CA LYS A 108 19.24 4.63 -11.63
C LYS A 108 18.74 4.08 -10.30
N ALA A 109 18.05 2.93 -10.35
CA ALA A 109 17.65 2.22 -9.12
C ALA A 109 18.90 1.60 -8.42
N PRO A 110 18.94 1.50 -7.08
CA PRO A 110 17.89 1.92 -6.15
C PRO A 110 17.80 3.45 -6.02
N ILE A 111 16.63 3.96 -5.62
CA ILE A 111 16.33 5.38 -5.51
C ILE A 111 15.73 5.66 -4.14
N ASP A 112 16.29 6.66 -3.45
CA ASP A 112 15.72 7.20 -2.23
C ASP A 112 14.92 8.46 -2.56
N PHE A 113 13.65 8.45 -2.20
CA PHE A 113 12.74 9.57 -2.37
C PHE A 113 12.50 10.29 -1.05
N ALA A 114 12.54 11.61 -1.09
CA ALA A 114 12.01 12.44 -0.04
C ALA A 114 10.49 12.53 -0.17
N THR A 115 9.78 12.40 0.95
CA THR A 115 8.33 12.59 1.05
C THR A 115 8.00 13.38 2.30
N ARG A 116 6.75 13.81 2.46
CA ARG A 116 6.30 14.46 3.71
C ARG A 116 6.41 13.55 4.93
N ALA A 117 6.35 12.22 4.73
CA ALA A 117 6.48 11.22 5.79
C ALA A 117 7.94 10.78 6.04
N GLY A 118 8.92 11.38 5.36
CA GLY A 118 10.34 11.03 5.45
C GLY A 118 10.88 10.39 4.18
N VAL A 119 12.04 9.75 4.29
CA VAL A 119 12.71 9.09 3.15
C VAL A 119 12.15 7.70 2.94
N ARG A 120 11.93 7.33 1.67
CA ARG A 120 11.47 6.02 1.26
C ARG A 120 12.26 5.53 0.06
N SER A 121 12.70 4.26 0.11
CA SER A 121 13.53 3.65 -0.91
C SER A 121 12.71 2.77 -1.84
N VAL A 122 13.06 2.81 -3.12
CA VAL A 122 12.52 1.94 -4.15
C VAL A 122 13.70 1.27 -4.85
N SER A 123 13.65 -0.04 -4.96
CA SER A 123 14.64 -0.84 -5.68
C SER A 123 14.04 -1.49 -6.93
N LYS A 124 14.91 -1.93 -7.84
CA LYS A 124 14.53 -2.65 -9.04
C LYS A 124 15.45 -3.82 -9.25
N LEU A 125 14.87 -4.99 -9.48
CA LEU A 125 15.57 -6.17 -9.93
C LEU A 125 14.89 -6.65 -11.21
N ASP A 126 15.61 -6.68 -12.31
CA ASP A 126 15.07 -6.94 -13.65
C ASP A 126 13.88 -6.01 -13.97
N ASN A 127 12.68 -6.57 -14.12
CA ASN A 127 11.44 -5.81 -14.39
C ASN A 127 10.51 -5.72 -13.18
N VAL A 128 11.01 -6.05 -11.98
CA VAL A 128 10.26 -6.02 -10.75
C VAL A 128 10.76 -4.89 -9.87
N TRP A 129 9.84 -4.05 -9.43
CA TRP A 129 10.07 -2.96 -8.51
C TRP A 129 9.68 -3.38 -7.10
N SER A 130 10.50 -3.04 -6.13
CA SER A 130 10.25 -3.36 -4.72
C SER A 130 10.30 -2.10 -3.87
N VAL A 131 9.33 -1.99 -2.97
CA VAL A 131 9.22 -0.87 -2.03
C VAL A 131 8.84 -1.39 -0.66
N ALA A 132 9.44 -0.85 0.40
CA ALA A 132 8.98 -1.11 1.75
C ALA A 132 7.59 -0.48 1.95
N GLY A 133 6.65 -1.26 2.45
CA GLY A 133 5.34 -0.79 2.86
C GLY A 133 5.45 0.32 3.92
N GLN A 134 4.38 1.06 4.13
CA GLN A 134 4.28 1.92 5.31
C GLN A 134 4.19 1.04 6.56
N PRO A 135 4.68 1.51 7.72
CA PRO A 135 4.43 0.82 8.98
C PRO A 135 2.94 0.58 9.17
N ILE A 136 2.57 -0.66 9.46
CA ILE A 136 1.19 -1.03 9.73
C ILE A 136 1.01 -1.02 11.24
N ASN A 137 0.07 -0.22 11.71
CA ASN A 137 -0.27 -0.17 13.12
C ASN A 137 -1.45 -1.12 13.40
N TYR A 138 -1.36 -1.86 14.49
CA TYR A 138 -2.45 -2.70 14.96
C TYR A 138 -3.43 -1.89 15.79
N ALA A 139 -4.72 -2.17 15.68
CA ALA A 139 -5.75 -1.52 16.48
C ALA A 139 -5.57 -1.83 17.97
N ARG A 140 -5.13 -3.07 18.28
CA ARG A 140 -4.82 -3.53 19.64
C ARG A 140 -3.50 -4.30 19.65
N PRO A 141 -2.36 -3.62 19.70
CA PRO A 141 -1.03 -4.23 19.54
C PRO A 141 -0.77 -5.40 20.53
N ALA A 142 -1.25 -5.29 21.78
CA ALA A 142 -1.04 -6.33 22.77
C ALA A 142 -1.73 -7.65 22.41
N LEU A 143 -2.95 -7.60 21.85
CA LEU A 143 -3.66 -8.80 21.38
C LEU A 143 -3.05 -9.35 20.11
N ALA A 144 -2.66 -8.46 19.18
CA ALA A 144 -1.96 -8.88 17.97
C ALA A 144 -0.63 -9.57 18.31
N ALA A 145 0.14 -9.03 19.25
CA ALA A 145 1.40 -9.63 19.72
C ALA A 145 1.21 -11.02 20.39
N GLN A 146 0.02 -11.32 20.90
CA GLN A 146 -0.34 -12.63 21.40
C GLN A 146 -0.90 -13.57 20.32
N ALA A 147 -0.77 -13.18 19.03
CA ALA A 147 -1.35 -13.88 17.89
C ALA A 147 -2.88 -14.09 17.99
N GLY A 148 -3.57 -13.24 18.78
CA GLY A 148 -5.03 -13.24 18.90
C GLY A 148 -5.70 -12.29 17.93
N MET A 149 -6.98 -12.52 17.61
CA MET A 149 -7.80 -11.55 16.90
C MET A 149 -8.05 -10.35 17.80
N ASP A 150 -7.70 -9.16 17.35
CA ASP A 150 -7.75 -7.94 18.13
C ASP A 150 -8.99 -7.08 17.87
N SER A 151 -9.87 -7.54 16.98
CA SER A 151 -11.08 -6.86 16.58
C SER A 151 -12.19 -7.85 16.21
N ALA A 152 -13.38 -7.35 15.93
CA ALA A 152 -14.49 -8.15 15.44
C ALA A 152 -15.35 -7.34 14.45
N VAL A 153 -15.88 -8.02 13.44
CA VAL A 153 -16.78 -7.43 12.44
C VAL A 153 -18.04 -8.28 12.31
N ASN A 154 -19.16 -7.63 12.01
CA ASN A 154 -20.39 -8.32 11.70
C ASN A 154 -20.62 -8.28 10.19
N LEU A 155 -20.70 -9.45 9.59
CA LEU A 155 -21.00 -9.64 8.16
C LEU A 155 -22.34 -10.40 8.06
N GLN A 156 -23.36 -9.74 7.54
CA GLN A 156 -24.71 -10.34 7.36
C GLN A 156 -25.28 -11.00 8.62
N GLY A 157 -25.06 -10.39 9.80
CA GLY A 157 -25.58 -10.91 11.06
C GLY A 157 -24.68 -11.90 11.78
N THR A 158 -23.60 -12.37 11.17
CA THR A 158 -22.62 -13.24 11.78
C THR A 158 -21.39 -12.43 12.21
N THR A 159 -20.93 -12.64 13.44
CA THR A 159 -19.74 -11.96 13.97
C THR A 159 -18.51 -12.81 13.74
N TYR A 160 -17.49 -12.21 13.13
CA TYR A 160 -16.19 -12.83 12.85
C TYR A 160 -15.09 -12.12 13.63
N GLY A 161 -14.12 -12.87 14.11
CA GLY A 161 -12.86 -12.31 14.60
C GLY A 161 -12.09 -11.67 13.44
N SER A 162 -11.44 -10.56 13.71
CA SER A 162 -10.68 -9.81 12.69
C SER A 162 -9.37 -9.26 13.25
N LEU A 163 -8.37 -9.12 12.37
CA LEU A 163 -7.16 -8.36 12.63
C LEU A 163 -7.41 -6.90 12.26
N GLY A 164 -7.41 -6.00 13.25
CA GLY A 164 -7.58 -4.57 13.02
C GLY A 164 -6.27 -3.90 12.64
N LEU A 165 -6.21 -3.28 11.46
CA LEU A 165 -5.05 -2.55 10.96
C LEU A 165 -5.40 -1.07 10.73
N GLN A 166 -4.45 -0.19 10.99
CA GLN A 166 -4.54 1.24 10.71
C GLN A 166 -3.54 1.62 9.63
N VAL A 167 -4.01 1.84 8.39
CA VAL A 167 -3.19 2.02 7.17
C VAL A 167 -3.77 3.05 6.18
N PRO A 168 -3.68 4.27 6.33
CA PRO A 168 -4.15 5.20 7.36
C PRO A 168 -5.64 5.05 7.71
N GLN A 169 -6.42 4.29 6.91
CA GLN A 169 -7.80 3.89 7.22
C GLN A 169 -7.82 2.69 8.15
N THR A 170 -8.89 2.50 8.87
CA THR A 170 -9.07 1.29 9.69
C THR A 170 -9.56 0.13 8.81
N LEU A 171 -8.71 -0.87 8.67
CA LEU A 171 -8.94 -2.08 7.90
C LEU A 171 -9.09 -3.28 8.83
N ASN A 172 -10.20 -4.01 8.73
CA ASN A 172 -10.39 -5.27 9.44
C ASN A 172 -10.14 -6.44 8.49
N VAL A 173 -9.18 -7.28 8.80
CA VAL A 173 -8.82 -8.46 7.98
C VAL A 173 -9.47 -9.70 8.56
N VAL A 174 -10.21 -10.44 7.74
CA VAL A 174 -11.05 -11.57 8.13
C VAL A 174 -10.85 -12.74 7.16
N ALA A 175 -10.82 -13.98 7.68
CA ALA A 175 -10.82 -15.18 6.83
C ALA A 175 -12.11 -15.29 6.02
N GLN A 176 -11.99 -15.58 4.73
CA GLN A 176 -13.13 -15.69 3.81
C GLN A 176 -13.72 -17.10 3.75
N SER A 177 -13.13 -18.11 4.36
CA SER A 177 -13.48 -19.53 4.16
C SER A 177 -14.96 -19.88 4.42
N GLU A 178 -15.71 -19.01 5.09
CA GLU A 178 -17.12 -19.22 5.44
C GLU A 178 -18.04 -18.06 5.03
N ILE A 179 -17.52 -17.07 4.28
CA ILE A 179 -18.25 -15.84 3.94
C ILE A 179 -18.72 -15.91 2.49
N ASP A 180 -20.02 -15.73 2.28
CA ASP A 180 -20.58 -15.58 0.94
C ASP A 180 -19.96 -14.34 0.25
N GLN A 181 -19.39 -14.53 -0.94
CA GLN A 181 -18.81 -13.46 -1.76
C GLN A 181 -19.82 -12.39 -2.19
N SER A 182 -21.12 -12.66 -2.03
CA SER A 182 -22.19 -11.69 -2.26
C SER A 182 -22.30 -10.61 -1.19
N THR A 183 -21.55 -10.70 -0.07
CA THR A 183 -21.57 -9.70 1.00
C THR A 183 -21.03 -8.38 0.50
N GLN A 184 -21.88 -7.40 0.32
CA GLN A 184 -21.51 -6.09 -0.22
C GLN A 184 -21.10 -5.08 0.86
N THR A 185 -21.50 -5.31 2.12
CA THR A 185 -21.25 -4.38 3.22
C THR A 185 -21.10 -5.12 4.55
N PHE A 186 -20.42 -4.50 5.51
CA PHE A 186 -20.32 -5.00 6.88
C PHE A 186 -20.74 -3.93 7.90
N SER A 187 -20.91 -4.34 9.15
CA SER A 187 -21.06 -3.44 10.30
C SER A 187 -20.03 -3.77 11.38
N GLY A 188 -19.41 -2.74 11.97
CA GLY A 188 -18.38 -2.89 13.00
C GLY A 188 -17.48 -1.68 13.09
N ALA A 189 -16.41 -1.78 13.87
CA ALA A 189 -15.38 -0.76 13.91
C ALA A 189 -14.57 -0.78 12.62
N GLY A 190 -14.26 0.40 12.09
CA GLY A 190 -13.38 0.55 10.92
C GLY A 190 -14.10 0.92 9.63
N ASP A 191 -13.32 1.29 8.64
CA ASP A 191 -13.81 1.81 7.37
C ASP A 191 -14.07 0.70 6.34
N TRP A 192 -13.25 -0.34 6.38
CA TRP A 192 -13.22 -1.44 5.41
C TRP A 192 -13.01 -2.79 6.09
N ALA A 193 -13.56 -3.83 5.50
CA ALA A 193 -13.20 -5.22 5.79
C ALA A 193 -12.48 -5.83 4.58
N LEU A 194 -11.33 -6.46 4.81
CA LEU A 194 -10.59 -7.23 3.83
C LEU A 194 -10.87 -8.71 4.08
N LEU A 195 -11.61 -9.33 3.19
CA LEU A 195 -11.83 -10.76 3.22
C LEU A 195 -10.65 -11.46 2.56
N VAL A 196 -10.08 -12.43 3.25
CA VAL A 196 -8.85 -13.12 2.82
C VAL A 196 -9.12 -14.62 2.73
N SER A 197 -8.78 -15.20 1.58
CA SER A 197 -8.64 -16.63 1.42
C SER A 197 -7.23 -16.98 0.94
N SER A 198 -6.70 -18.13 1.32
CA SER A 198 -5.37 -18.53 0.94
C SER A 198 -5.32 -19.97 0.44
N GLN A 199 -4.40 -20.23 -0.48
CA GLN A 199 -4.09 -21.56 -0.98
C GLN A 199 -2.57 -21.70 -1.14
N THR A 200 -1.97 -22.71 -0.52
CA THR A 200 -0.55 -22.99 -0.65
C THR A 200 -0.31 -24.03 -1.74
N THR A 201 0.50 -23.69 -2.72
CA THR A 201 0.93 -24.57 -3.82
C THR A 201 2.43 -24.40 -4.05
N ASN A 202 3.17 -25.51 -4.15
CA ASN A 202 4.61 -25.49 -4.43
C ASN A 202 5.42 -24.54 -3.50
N TYR A 203 5.14 -24.60 -2.20
CA TYR A 203 5.79 -23.78 -1.15
C TYR A 203 5.50 -22.28 -1.22
N LEU A 204 4.62 -21.84 -2.13
CA LEU A 204 4.16 -20.44 -2.20
C LEU A 204 2.71 -20.33 -1.77
N THR A 205 2.43 -19.41 -0.86
CA THR A 205 1.07 -19.12 -0.44
C THR A 205 0.47 -18.05 -1.32
N HIS A 206 -0.56 -18.42 -2.07
CA HIS A 206 -1.40 -17.52 -2.85
C HIS A 206 -2.52 -16.98 -1.98
N ILE A 207 -2.67 -15.67 -1.95
CA ILE A 207 -3.67 -14.97 -1.15
C ILE A 207 -4.64 -14.26 -2.09
N TYR A 208 -5.92 -14.48 -1.90
CA TYR A 208 -7.00 -13.82 -2.62
C TYR A 208 -7.71 -12.86 -1.69
N THR A 209 -7.94 -11.65 -2.12
CA THR A 209 -8.54 -10.61 -1.27
C THR A 209 -9.79 -10.02 -1.91
N HIS A 210 -10.79 -9.72 -1.07
CA HIS A 210 -11.98 -8.99 -1.45
C HIS A 210 -12.27 -7.88 -0.43
N LEU A 211 -12.44 -6.65 -0.92
CA LEU A 211 -12.66 -5.48 -0.06
C LEU A 211 -14.14 -5.15 0.07
N VAL A 212 -14.61 -5.02 1.30
CA VAL A 212 -16.01 -4.76 1.64
C VAL A 212 -16.14 -3.45 2.43
N PRO A 213 -16.98 -2.51 1.99
CA PRO A 213 -17.18 -1.24 2.68
C PRO A 213 -18.07 -1.39 3.92
N ASN A 214 -17.88 -0.50 4.91
CA ASN A 214 -18.74 -0.41 6.09
C ASN A 214 -20.09 0.24 5.74
N GLN A 215 -21.19 -0.39 6.17
CA GLN A 215 -22.56 0.15 5.99
C GLN A 215 -22.79 1.50 6.62
N ALA A 216 -22.17 1.75 7.79
CA ALA A 216 -22.37 2.98 8.54
C ALA A 216 -21.67 4.18 7.92
N GLN A 217 -20.77 3.96 6.96
CA GLN A 217 -20.03 5.03 6.31
C GLN A 217 -20.59 5.30 4.92
N ASN A 218 -20.77 6.58 4.63
CA ASN A 218 -21.08 7.02 3.28
C ASN A 218 -19.80 6.81 2.43
N THR A 219 -19.71 5.66 1.79
CA THR A 219 -18.52 5.14 1.08
C THR A 219 -17.99 6.06 -0.02
N ALA A 220 -18.75 7.10 -0.39
CA ALA A 220 -18.31 8.12 -1.33
C ALA A 220 -17.20 9.04 -0.80
N SER A 221 -16.98 9.10 0.50
CA SER A 221 -16.00 10.01 1.13
C SER A 221 -14.76 9.32 1.72
N ALA A 222 -14.79 8.01 1.95
CA ALA A 222 -13.62 7.29 2.47
C ALA A 222 -12.69 6.88 1.32
N PRO A 223 -11.42 7.33 1.32
CA PRO A 223 -10.48 6.94 0.28
C PRO A 223 -10.22 5.42 0.34
N TRP A 224 -10.11 4.81 -0.84
CA TRP A 224 -9.77 3.39 -0.95
C TRP A 224 -8.39 3.13 -0.35
N PRO A 225 -8.21 2.03 0.41
CA PRO A 225 -6.89 1.61 0.87
C PRO A 225 -5.94 1.39 -0.31
N SER A 226 -4.65 1.62 -0.09
CA SER A 226 -3.66 1.34 -1.13
C SER A 226 -3.58 -0.17 -1.39
N GLN A 227 -3.28 -0.56 -2.62
CA GLN A 227 -3.09 -1.97 -2.99
C GLN A 227 -2.00 -2.63 -2.14
N LEU A 228 -0.95 -1.86 -1.81
CA LEU A 228 0.12 -2.34 -0.94
C LEU A 228 -0.35 -2.59 0.49
N ALA A 229 -1.23 -1.73 1.02
CA ALA A 229 -1.81 -1.93 2.34
C ALA A 229 -2.68 -3.19 2.38
N LEU A 230 -3.47 -3.43 1.32
CA LEU A 230 -4.28 -4.64 1.17
C LEU A 230 -3.39 -5.90 1.07
N ALA A 231 -2.33 -5.83 0.26
CA ALA A 231 -1.39 -6.94 0.09
C ALA A 231 -0.67 -7.28 1.41
N ALA A 232 -0.13 -6.27 2.09
CA ALA A 232 0.51 -6.45 3.39
C ALA A 232 -0.46 -7.00 4.43
N GLY A 233 -1.68 -6.46 4.50
CA GLY A 233 -2.72 -6.91 5.42
C GLY A 233 -3.09 -8.38 5.22
N GLY A 234 -3.28 -8.80 3.97
CA GLY A 234 -3.54 -10.20 3.63
C GLY A 234 -2.40 -11.14 4.01
N ALA A 235 -1.15 -10.76 3.70
CA ALA A 235 0.03 -11.53 4.05
C ALA A 235 0.20 -11.66 5.56
N MET A 236 0.04 -10.57 6.31
CA MET A 236 0.13 -10.57 7.78
C MET A 236 -0.96 -11.44 8.42
N TYR A 237 -2.17 -11.42 7.87
CA TYR A 237 -3.24 -12.28 8.35
C TYR A 237 -2.88 -13.76 8.16
N CYS A 238 -2.39 -14.15 6.99
CA CYS A 238 -1.98 -15.52 6.70
C CYS A 238 -0.78 -15.98 7.54
N TRP A 239 0.15 -15.06 7.83
CA TRP A 239 1.28 -15.34 8.72
C TRP A 239 0.83 -15.59 10.17
N LEU A 240 -0.18 -14.86 10.64
CA LEU A 240 -0.75 -15.02 11.99
C LEU A 240 -1.65 -16.25 12.14
N SER A 241 -2.35 -16.63 11.09
CA SER A 241 -3.39 -17.68 11.14
C SER A 241 -2.90 -19.01 11.72
N PRO A 242 -1.71 -19.54 11.36
CA PRO A 242 -1.17 -20.75 11.96
C PRO A 242 -0.88 -20.60 13.46
N GLN A 243 -0.41 -19.42 13.88
CA GLN A 243 -0.10 -19.14 15.28
C GLN A 243 -1.39 -19.07 16.12
N ILE A 244 -2.46 -18.49 15.57
CA ILE A 244 -3.78 -18.46 16.22
C ILE A 244 -4.32 -19.87 16.40
N ALA A 245 -4.22 -20.73 15.39
CA ALA A 245 -4.65 -22.12 15.47
C ALA A 245 -3.86 -22.90 16.52
N ALA A 246 -2.54 -22.73 16.59
CA ALA A 246 -1.70 -23.36 17.58
C ALA A 246 -2.05 -22.94 19.03
N LEU A 247 -2.41 -21.66 19.25
CA LEU A 247 -2.85 -21.19 20.57
C LEU A 247 -4.23 -21.72 20.96
N ALA A 248 -5.14 -21.92 20.01
CA ALA A 248 -6.45 -22.50 20.26
C ALA A 248 -6.33 -23.97 20.73
N ASP A 249 -5.44 -24.77 20.15
CA ASP A 249 -5.18 -26.15 20.52
C ASP A 249 -4.57 -26.27 21.94
N VAL A 250 -3.80 -25.28 22.39
CA VAL A 250 -3.20 -25.24 23.74
C VAL A 250 -4.24 -24.88 24.81
N SER A 251 -5.28 -24.11 24.49
CA SER A 251 -6.31 -23.72 25.46
C SER A 251 -7.18 -24.89 25.90
N ASP A 252 -7.27 -25.96 25.13
CA ASP A 252 -7.98 -27.19 25.47
C ASP A 252 -7.12 -28.17 26.32
N SER A 253 -5.81 -27.95 26.39
CA SER A 253 -4.89 -28.71 27.22
C SER A 253 -4.42 -27.82 28.39
N ASN A 254 -4.83 -28.12 29.63
CA ASN A 254 -4.36 -27.49 30.86
C ASN A 254 -2.82 -27.55 30.98
N VAL A 255 -2.09 -26.62 30.39
CA VAL A 255 -0.64 -26.52 30.56
C VAL A 255 -0.25 -25.09 30.89
N ALA A 256 0.33 -25.00 32.11
CA ALA A 256 0.99 -23.80 32.63
C ALA A 256 2.17 -23.37 31.79
N GLU A 257 2.29 -22.03 31.72
CA GLU A 257 3.52 -21.25 31.50
C GLU A 257 4.64 -21.87 30.65
N THR A 258 4.72 -21.53 29.40
CA THR A 258 6.02 -21.39 28.71
C THR A 258 6.03 -20.10 27.89
N SER A 259 6.79 -19.13 28.40
CA SER A 259 7.04 -17.81 27.81
C SER A 259 7.96 -17.84 26.59
N ASP A 260 8.29 -19.01 26.06
CA ASP A 260 9.28 -19.20 24.97
C ASP A 260 8.66 -19.57 23.61
N ALA A 261 7.34 -19.45 23.47
CA ALA A 261 6.64 -19.83 22.21
C ALA A 261 6.80 -18.82 21.05
N ALA A 262 7.65 -17.78 21.20
CA ALA A 262 7.78 -16.73 20.20
C ALA A 262 8.91 -16.95 19.15
N GLU A 263 9.66 -18.05 19.21
CA GLU A 263 10.92 -18.12 18.45
C GLU A 263 10.98 -19.03 17.23
N THR A 264 9.97 -19.76 16.82
CA THR A 264 10.07 -20.51 15.53
C THR A 264 8.71 -20.70 14.89
N SER A 265 8.21 -19.71 14.22
CA SER A 265 7.16 -19.99 13.25
C SER A 265 7.81 -20.35 11.90
N ASP A 266 7.68 -21.60 11.48
CA ASP A 266 7.92 -22.04 10.09
C ASP A 266 6.88 -21.45 9.11
N ALA A 267 6.21 -20.34 9.49
CA ALA A 267 5.28 -19.66 8.63
C ALA A 267 6.04 -19.10 7.43
N PRO A 268 5.52 -19.27 6.20
CA PRO A 268 6.17 -18.75 5.03
C PRO A 268 6.34 -17.23 5.15
N SER A 269 7.49 -16.73 4.75
CA SER A 269 7.78 -15.29 4.68
C SER A 269 7.36 -14.66 3.34
N ASP A 270 7.12 -15.50 2.33
CA ASP A 270 6.82 -15.08 0.96
C ASP A 270 5.39 -15.42 0.58
N TYR A 271 4.67 -14.41 0.09
CA TYR A 271 3.28 -14.50 -0.31
C TYR A 271 3.08 -13.90 -1.69
N LEU A 272 2.18 -14.49 -2.47
CA LEU A 272 1.67 -13.88 -3.70
C LEU A 272 0.23 -13.44 -3.47
N VAL A 273 0.00 -12.15 -3.35
CA VAL A 273 -1.31 -11.58 -3.07
C VAL A 273 -1.97 -11.12 -4.36
N LYS A 274 -3.10 -11.72 -4.67
CA LYS A 274 -3.91 -11.33 -5.83
C LYS A 274 -4.97 -10.33 -5.42
N ILE A 275 -4.91 -9.15 -6.01
CA ILE A 275 -5.87 -8.06 -5.78
C ILE A 275 -6.46 -7.69 -7.14
N ALA A 276 -7.75 -7.98 -7.34
CA ALA A 276 -8.39 -7.93 -8.64
C ALA A 276 -7.60 -8.76 -9.68
N ASP A 277 -7.06 -8.14 -10.71
CA ASP A 277 -6.31 -8.81 -11.78
C ASP A 277 -4.77 -8.66 -11.65
N HIS A 278 -4.29 -8.17 -10.50
CA HIS A 278 -2.87 -7.89 -10.28
C HIS A 278 -2.28 -8.75 -9.19
N ASP A 279 -1.08 -9.24 -9.44
CA ASP A 279 -0.29 -10.03 -8.50
C ASP A 279 0.77 -9.13 -7.85
N LEU A 280 0.82 -9.14 -6.51
CA LEU A 280 1.80 -8.46 -5.69
C LEU A 280 2.56 -9.49 -4.88
N ALA A 281 3.88 -9.55 -5.01
CA ALA A 281 4.69 -10.38 -4.13
C ALA A 281 4.96 -9.62 -2.83
N VAL A 282 4.70 -10.26 -1.69
CA VAL A 282 4.92 -9.70 -0.36
C VAL A 282 5.90 -10.59 0.37
N HIS A 283 6.97 -10.01 0.83
CA HIS A 283 7.93 -10.62 1.73
C HIS A 283 7.81 -9.99 3.11
N LEU A 284 7.56 -10.80 4.13
CA LEU A 284 7.56 -10.38 5.53
C LEU A 284 8.93 -10.74 6.12
N ASP A 285 9.73 -9.73 6.47
CA ASP A 285 11.03 -9.92 7.10
C ASP A 285 10.86 -9.74 8.61
N GLY A 286 11.23 -10.80 9.36
CA GLY A 286 11.19 -10.79 10.83
C GLY A 286 9.79 -10.86 11.43
N ASN A 287 9.64 -10.24 12.60
CA ASN A 287 8.39 -10.23 13.35
C ASN A 287 7.55 -8.98 13.01
N PRO A 288 6.42 -9.11 12.30
CA PRO A 288 5.59 -7.97 11.92
C PRO A 288 5.02 -7.20 13.12
N PHE A 289 5.02 -7.79 14.33
CA PHE A 289 4.63 -7.11 15.56
C PHE A 289 5.71 -6.12 16.08
N ALA A 290 6.95 -6.27 15.65
CA ALA A 290 8.04 -5.37 16.02
C ALA A 290 8.05 -4.05 15.23
N GLY A 291 7.03 -3.78 14.43
CA GLY A 291 6.95 -2.60 13.57
C GLY A 291 7.78 -2.73 12.30
N GLU A 292 8.15 -3.93 11.94
CA GLU A 292 8.86 -4.23 10.69
C GLU A 292 7.94 -4.02 9.49
N ARG A 293 8.56 -3.77 8.33
CA ARG A 293 7.85 -3.39 7.13
C ARG A 293 7.79 -4.56 6.17
N ALA A 294 6.63 -4.83 5.60
CA ALA A 294 6.54 -5.73 4.47
C ALA A 294 7.29 -5.14 3.27
N LEU A 295 8.14 -5.93 2.62
CA LEU A 295 8.69 -5.60 1.31
C LEU A 295 7.69 -6.05 0.25
N ILE A 296 7.22 -5.13 -0.57
CA ILE A 296 6.19 -5.42 -1.57
C ILE A 296 6.78 -5.20 -2.95
N SER A 297 6.66 -6.21 -3.79
CA SER A 297 7.22 -6.24 -5.13
C SER A 297 6.12 -6.30 -6.19
N MET A 298 6.28 -5.51 -7.25
CA MET A 298 5.29 -5.34 -8.31
C MET A 298 5.93 -4.99 -9.64
N ARG A 299 5.17 -5.18 -10.71
CA ARG A 299 5.54 -4.66 -12.04
C ARG A 299 4.99 -3.26 -12.25
N ALA A 300 5.76 -2.43 -12.94
CA ALA A 300 5.33 -1.14 -13.42
C ALA A 300 5.77 -0.95 -14.87
N ASN A 301 4.90 -0.41 -15.69
CA ASN A 301 5.14 -0.21 -17.11
C ASN A 301 4.77 1.22 -17.52
N VAL A 302 5.63 1.85 -18.30
CA VAL A 302 5.28 3.10 -18.98
C VAL A 302 4.29 2.78 -20.10
N VAL A 303 3.12 3.40 -20.06
CA VAL A 303 2.06 3.20 -21.06
C VAL A 303 1.91 4.38 -22.01
N ALA A 304 2.38 5.56 -21.62
CA ALA A 304 2.44 6.74 -22.51
C ALA A 304 3.48 7.75 -22.00
N GLN A 305 4.02 8.52 -22.93
CA GLN A 305 4.85 9.69 -22.65
C GLN A 305 4.27 10.86 -23.44
N ALA A 306 4.19 12.01 -22.84
CA ALA A 306 3.72 13.22 -23.46
C ALA A 306 4.54 14.42 -23.00
N MET A 307 4.85 15.31 -23.94
CA MET A 307 5.17 16.69 -23.60
C MET A 307 3.85 17.47 -23.61
N LEU A 308 3.54 18.09 -22.51
CA LEU A 308 2.37 18.95 -22.41
C LEU A 308 2.79 20.34 -22.92
N PHE A 309 2.15 20.79 -24.01
CA PHE A 309 2.39 22.09 -24.64
C PHE A 309 1.31 23.08 -24.32
#